data_49bc5c37d398b5a1a8cc9d7ef6290a09
#
_entry.id   49bc5c37d398b5a1a8cc9d7ef6290a09
#
_cell.length_a   1.000
_cell.length_b   1.000
_cell.length_c   1.000
_cell.angle_alpha   90.00
_cell.angle_beta   90.00
_cell.angle_gamma   90.00
#
_symmetry.space_group_name_H-M   'P 1'
#
loop_
_entity.id
_entity.type
_entity.pdbx_description
1 polymer ?
#
loop_
_entity_poly.entity_id
_entity_poly.type
_entity_poly.pdbx_seq_one_letter_code
_entity_poly.pdbx_strand_id
1 'polypeptide(L)' 'MKYVVNTVWNHKSDIDWNRMKEGLEQLRDDEGAAEEVTWFEIDATTHGSVAVYSSKEKYEQYKTRRQ' A
#
# COMPACT_ATOMS: atom_id res chain seq x y z
N MET A 1 -0.93 -16.44 -11.26
CA MET A 1 0.37 -15.80 -10.95
C MET A 1 0.12 -14.55 -10.12
N LYS A 2 0.81 -14.39 -9.02
CA LYS A 2 0.66 -13.22 -8.18
C LYS A 2 1.29 -11.99 -8.81
N TYR A 3 0.71 -10.84 -8.53
CA TYR A 3 1.15 -9.56 -9.07
C TYR A 3 1.65 -8.67 -7.93
N VAL A 4 2.90 -8.22 -8.02
CA VAL A 4 3.55 -7.43 -6.97
C VAL A 4 3.72 -6.00 -7.44
N VAL A 5 3.28 -5.05 -6.60
CA VAL A 5 3.41 -3.62 -6.89
C VAL A 5 4.31 -3.00 -5.84
N ASN A 6 5.38 -2.36 -6.27
CA ASN A 6 6.28 -1.61 -5.41
C ASN A 6 6.12 -0.11 -5.69
N THR A 7 5.90 0.67 -4.65
CA THR A 7 5.68 2.12 -4.77
C THR A 7 6.51 2.86 -3.73
N VAL A 8 7.00 4.03 -4.10
CA VAL A 8 7.74 4.91 -3.19
C VAL A 8 6.95 6.21 -3.04
N TRP A 9 6.74 6.62 -1.79
CA TRP A 9 5.96 7.80 -1.46
C TRP A 9 6.80 8.82 -0.72
N ASN A 10 6.81 10.06 -1.20
CA ASN A 10 7.47 11.18 -0.54
C ASN A 10 6.43 12.02 0.20
N HIS A 11 6.68 12.28 1.47
CA HIS A 11 5.80 13.10 2.31
C HIS A 11 6.39 14.50 2.46
N LYS A 12 5.55 15.48 2.75
CA LYS A 12 5.99 16.88 2.94
C LYS A 12 6.64 17.11 4.28
N SER A 13 6.40 16.21 5.24
CA SER A 13 6.95 16.31 6.59
C SER A 13 7.28 14.91 7.08
N ASP A 14 7.88 14.82 8.26
CA ASP A 14 8.25 13.52 8.85
C ASP A 14 7.04 12.61 8.97
N ILE A 15 7.24 11.34 8.65
CA ILE A 15 6.17 10.35 8.68
C ILE A 15 5.77 10.05 10.12
N ASP A 16 4.47 10.13 10.39
CA ASP A 16 3.89 9.67 11.65
C ASP A 16 3.51 8.20 11.48
N TRP A 17 4.36 7.31 11.97
CA TRP A 17 4.18 5.88 11.80
C TRP A 17 2.98 5.32 12.56
N ASN A 18 2.51 6.00 13.60
CA ASN A 18 1.28 5.59 14.28
C ASN A 18 0.07 5.77 13.39
N ARG A 19 0.00 6.88 12.66
CA ARG A 19 -1.08 7.14 11.69
C ARG A 19 -0.95 6.22 10.49
N MET A 20 0.27 5.94 10.05
CA MET A 20 0.51 5.01 8.94
C MET A 20 -0.01 3.61 9.27
N LYS A 21 0.25 3.16 10.51
CA LYS A 21 -0.22 1.85 10.96
C LYS A 21 -1.75 1.76 10.93
N GLU A 22 -2.44 2.80 11.38
CA GLU A 22 -3.90 2.84 11.34
C GLU A 22 -4.42 2.75 9.91
N GLY A 23 -3.82 3.51 8.99
CA GLY A 23 -4.17 3.48 7.59
C GLY A 23 -3.95 2.11 6.96
N LEU A 24 -2.86 1.46 7.33
CA LEU A 24 -2.54 0.12 6.83
C LEU A 24 -3.56 -0.92 7.31
N GLU A 25 -3.99 -0.84 8.57
CA GLU A 25 -5.01 -1.74 9.11
C GLU A 25 -6.33 -1.57 8.36
N GLN A 26 -6.74 -0.33 8.09
CA GLN A 26 -7.94 -0.06 7.30
C GLN A 26 -7.82 -0.61 5.89
N LEU A 27 -6.65 -0.47 5.28
CA LEU A 27 -6.41 -0.99 3.92
C LEU A 27 -6.51 -2.52 3.88
N ARG A 28 -6.02 -3.20 4.92
CA ARG A 28 -6.10 -4.66 5.00
C ARG A 28 -7.52 -5.16 5.11
N ASP A 29 -8.40 -4.37 5.71
CA ASP A 29 -9.80 -4.73 5.88
C ASP A 29 -10.63 -4.41 4.63
N ASP A 30 -10.07 -3.70 3.66
CA ASP A 30 -10.78 -3.33 2.44
C ASP A 30 -10.93 -4.55 1.52
N GLU A 31 -12.16 -4.91 1.25
CA GLU A 31 -12.47 -6.05 0.38
C GLU A 31 -11.98 -5.78 -1.05
N GLY A 32 -11.24 -6.72 -1.59
CA GLY A 32 -10.66 -6.62 -2.92
C GLY A 32 -9.29 -5.96 -2.95
N ALA A 33 -8.77 -5.56 -1.80
CA ALA A 33 -7.42 -5.01 -1.69
C ALA A 33 -6.36 -6.11 -1.86
N ALA A 34 -5.10 -5.74 -1.75
CA ALA A 34 -3.98 -6.67 -1.85
C ALA A 34 -4.06 -7.76 -0.78
N GLU A 35 -3.57 -8.95 -1.11
CA GLU A 35 -3.46 -10.06 -0.14
C GLU A 35 -2.47 -9.71 0.97
N GLU A 36 -1.40 -9.01 0.62
CA GLU A 36 -0.38 -8.55 1.56
C GLU A 36 0.03 -7.14 1.21
N VAL A 37 0.22 -6.31 2.23
CA VAL A 37 0.76 -4.96 2.06
C VAL A 37 1.82 -4.76 3.14
N THR A 38 3.01 -4.37 2.73
CA THR A 38 4.11 -4.04 3.63
C THR A 38 4.57 -2.62 3.35
N TRP A 39 4.62 -1.78 4.38
CA TRP A 39 5.19 -0.45 4.31
C TRP A 39 6.49 -0.43 5.08
N PHE A 40 7.52 0.24 4.54
CA PHE A 40 8.83 0.30 5.18
C PHE A 40 9.42 1.71 5.06
N GLU A 41 10.24 2.05 6.04
CA GLU A 41 10.89 3.36 6.07
C GLU A 41 12.11 3.37 5.16
N ILE A 42 12.20 4.42 4.32
CA ILE A 42 13.38 4.69 3.52
C ILE A 42 14.19 5.80 4.19
N ASP A 43 13.50 6.90 4.56
CA ASP A 43 14.04 7.97 5.38
C ASP A 43 12.90 8.65 6.15
N ALA A 44 13.19 9.75 6.86
CA ALA A 44 12.20 10.39 7.74
C ALA A 44 10.95 10.86 7.00
N THR A 45 11.04 11.14 5.71
CA THR A 45 9.93 11.68 4.90
C THR A 45 9.53 10.79 3.74
N THR A 46 10.14 9.61 3.62
CA THR A 46 9.92 8.73 2.47
C THR A 46 9.64 7.30 2.94
N HIS A 47 8.59 6.70 2.42
CA HIS A 47 8.33 5.28 2.70
C HIS A 47 8.15 4.52 1.40
N GLY A 48 8.45 3.23 1.45
CA GLY A 48 8.17 2.30 0.36
C GLY A 48 7.00 1.41 0.70
N SER A 49 6.35 0.89 -0.32
CA SER A 49 5.22 -0.01 -0.19
C SER A 49 5.41 -1.19 -1.14
N VAL A 50 5.15 -2.39 -0.62
CA VAL A 50 5.07 -3.60 -1.44
C VAL A 50 3.69 -4.18 -1.21
N ALA A 51 2.92 -4.30 -2.29
CA ALA A 51 1.58 -4.87 -2.25
C ALA A 51 1.53 -6.09 -3.16
N VAL A 52 0.96 -7.19 -2.67
CA VAL A 52 0.83 -8.44 -3.42
C VAL A 52 -0.64 -8.69 -3.70
N TYR A 53 -0.97 -8.79 -4.98
CA TYR A 53 -2.33 -9.09 -5.44
C TYR A 53 -2.38 -10.51 -6.01
N SER A 54 -3.55 -11.13 -5.98
CA SER A 54 -3.73 -12.49 -6.52
C SER A 54 -3.49 -12.53 -8.04
N SER A 55 -3.76 -11.41 -8.74
CA SER A 55 -3.51 -11.29 -10.18
C SER A 55 -3.43 -9.82 -10.58
N LYS A 56 -2.91 -9.55 -11.76
CA LYS A 56 -2.89 -8.20 -12.34
C LYS A 56 -4.31 -7.64 -12.48
N GLU A 57 -5.24 -8.50 -12.83
CA GLU A 57 -6.65 -8.10 -12.98
C GLU A 57 -7.23 -7.58 -11.66
N LYS A 58 -6.92 -8.25 -10.56
CA LYS A 58 -7.36 -7.80 -9.24
C LYS A 58 -6.80 -6.43 -8.88
N TYR A 59 -5.53 -6.21 -9.19
CA TYR A 59 -4.91 -4.90 -8.98
C TYR A 59 -5.61 -3.81 -9.79
N GLU A 60 -5.88 -4.06 -11.06
CA GLU A 60 -6.53 -3.09 -11.93
C GLU A 60 -7.95 -2.78 -11.46
N GLN A 61 -8.71 -3.78 -11.02
CA GLN A 61 -10.04 -3.59 -10.46
C GLN A 61 -10.00 -2.70 -9.22
N TYR A 62 -9.07 -2.96 -8.31
CA TYR A 62 -8.92 -2.17 -7.10
C TYR A 62 -8.53 -0.72 -7.42
N LYS A 63 -7.59 -0.53 -8.32
CA LYS A 63 -7.14 0.79 -8.75
C LYS A 63 -8.29 1.60 -9.36
N THR A 64 -9.08 0.99 -10.23
CA THR A 64 -10.22 1.63 -10.86
C THR A 64 -11.27 2.03 -9.82
N ARG A 65 -11.54 1.15 -8.87
CA ARG A 65 -12.52 1.40 -7.83
C ARG A 65 -12.15 2.56 -6.91
N ARG A 66 -10.86 2.82 -6.73
CA ARG A 66 -10.38 3.89 -5.85
C ARG A 66 -10.31 5.26 -6.51
N GLN A 67 -10.38 5.33 -7.82
CA GLN A 67 -10.31 6.60 -8.55
C GLN A 67 -11.68 7.32 -8.60
#